data_65f07a0e693f3299f1c9bccb12392866
#
_entry.id   65f07a0e693f3299f1c9bccb12392866
#
_cell.length_a   1.000
_cell.length_b   1.000
_cell.length_c   1.000
_cell.angle_alpha   90.00
_cell.angle_beta   90.00
_cell.angle_gamma   90.00
#
_symmetry.space_group_name_H-M   'P 1'
#
loop_
_entity.id
_entity.type
_entity.pdbx_description
1 polymer ?
#
loop_
_entity_poly.entity_id
_entity_poly.type
_entity_poly.pdbx_seq_one_letter_code
_entity_poly.pdbx_strand_id
1 'polypeptide(L)'
;AVSKDFVHWKFAGYCSFDGVGGQPDSEKTYWAPGVIVEGDSAHMFVTLKDDSTPVWGGPSNIVHFSAPLEDMISGWRRVNTVVDTPISIDATVVKNGDRWDMWYRDRPTEDTGGLYYAQSNDLYHWTLKGLAKGDINNVEVTKHTYQEGAYAFQWKGYFWIIADPHKGLAVYRSKDAENWEYQGIVMYEPGTRFFDNTRARHPSVIIRNER
;
A
#
# COMPACT_ATOMS: atom_id res chain seq x y z
N ALA A 1 -3.44 17.00 -0.74
CA ALA A 1 -4.21 17.76 -1.73
C ALA A 1 -5.66 17.31 -1.73
N VAL A 2 -6.58 18.18 -2.15
CA VAL A 2 -8.02 17.90 -2.25
C VAL A 2 -8.55 18.28 -3.64
N SER A 3 -9.53 17.53 -4.12
CA SER A 3 -10.20 17.78 -5.40
C SER A 3 -11.68 17.41 -5.32
N LYS A 4 -12.53 18.09 -6.11
CA LYS A 4 -13.95 17.75 -6.29
C LYS A 4 -14.21 16.93 -7.55
N ASP A 5 -13.28 16.92 -8.50
CA ASP A 5 -13.46 16.35 -9.85
C ASP A 5 -12.32 15.45 -10.32
N PHE A 6 -11.28 15.25 -9.49
CA PHE A 6 -10.03 14.52 -9.77
C PHE A 6 -9.16 15.11 -10.89
N VAL A 7 -9.52 16.30 -11.37
CA VAL A 7 -8.77 17.05 -12.41
C VAL A 7 -8.09 18.28 -11.81
N HIS A 8 -8.85 19.05 -11.03
CA HIS A 8 -8.36 20.27 -10.39
C HIS A 8 -8.05 20.01 -8.92
N TRP A 9 -6.78 20.08 -8.56
CA TRP A 9 -6.29 19.78 -7.22
C TRP A 9 -5.83 21.03 -6.49
N LYS A 10 -6.23 21.17 -5.25
CA LYS A 10 -5.76 22.21 -4.34
C LYS A 10 -4.87 21.59 -3.27
N PHE A 11 -3.69 22.17 -3.06
CA PHE A 11 -2.85 21.80 -1.92
C PHE A 11 -3.55 22.19 -0.61
N ALA A 12 -3.71 21.25 0.30
CA ALA A 12 -4.38 21.43 1.59
C ALA A 12 -3.40 21.55 2.77
N GLY A 13 -2.20 20.97 2.64
CA GLY A 13 -1.19 20.93 3.68
C GLY A 13 -0.38 19.64 3.62
N TYR A 14 0.68 19.57 4.41
CA TYR A 14 1.37 18.33 4.75
C TYR A 14 0.73 17.70 5.97
N CYS A 15 0.65 16.36 5.99
CA CYS A 15 0.21 15.65 7.20
C CYS A 15 1.25 15.83 8.31
N SER A 16 0.77 16.07 9.52
CA SER A 16 1.59 16.07 10.73
C SER A 16 1.32 14.82 11.54
N PHE A 17 2.37 14.16 11.98
CA PHE A 17 2.33 12.88 12.70
C PHE A 17 2.79 13.06 14.15
N ASP A 18 2.26 14.04 14.85
CA ASP A 18 2.64 14.36 16.23
C ASP A 18 2.59 13.16 17.18
N GLY A 19 3.60 13.04 18.00
CA GLY A 19 3.62 12.12 19.13
C GLY A 19 3.92 10.67 18.79
N VAL A 20 4.57 10.39 17.68
CA VAL A 20 5.06 9.05 17.41
C VAL A 20 6.24 8.72 18.31
N GLY A 21 5.94 8.25 19.53
CA GLY A 21 6.96 7.86 20.49
C GLY A 21 7.91 8.98 20.92
N GLY A 22 7.48 10.26 20.79
CA GLY A 22 8.31 11.42 21.09
C GLY A 22 9.38 11.73 20.06
N GLN A 23 9.39 11.03 18.91
CA GLN A 23 10.34 11.27 17.82
C GLN A 23 9.82 12.39 16.93
N PRO A 24 10.61 13.42 16.63
CA PRO A 24 10.27 14.41 15.62
C PRO A 24 10.11 13.77 14.24
N ASP A 25 9.17 14.26 13.43
CA ASP A 25 8.96 13.80 12.06
C ASP A 25 10.24 13.89 11.20
N SER A 26 11.11 14.85 11.50
CA SER A 26 12.38 15.03 10.81
C SER A 26 13.42 13.92 11.00
N GLU A 27 13.20 13.04 11.98
CA GLU A 27 14.10 11.91 12.26
C GLU A 27 13.65 10.60 11.59
N LYS A 28 12.53 10.64 10.87
CA LYS A 28 11.95 9.45 10.27
C LYS A 28 11.47 9.73 8.84
N THR A 29 11.64 8.74 7.98
CA THR A 29 11.15 8.78 6.61
C THR A 29 9.88 7.97 6.49
N TYR A 30 8.79 8.59 6.01
CA TYR A 30 7.51 7.94 5.73
C TYR A 30 7.34 7.71 4.24
N TRP A 31 7.08 6.46 3.83
CA TRP A 31 6.91 6.07 2.43
C TRP A 31 5.55 5.46 2.15
N ALA A 32 5.03 5.70 0.93
CA ALA A 32 3.91 5.02 0.29
C ALA A 32 2.76 4.65 1.24
N PRO A 33 1.97 5.63 1.72
CA PRO A 33 0.85 5.36 2.62
C PRO A 33 -0.32 4.71 1.89
N GLY A 34 -0.86 3.63 2.47
CA GLY A 34 -2.20 3.13 2.18
C GLY A 34 -3.21 3.75 3.14
N VAL A 35 -4.28 4.37 2.64
CA VAL A 35 -5.30 5.03 3.47
C VAL A 35 -6.67 4.43 3.19
N ILE A 36 -7.39 4.12 4.26
CA ILE A 36 -8.79 3.68 4.21
C ILE A 36 -9.63 4.51 5.18
N VAL A 37 -10.93 4.48 4.97
CA VAL A 37 -11.90 5.14 5.85
C VAL A 37 -12.82 4.08 6.44
N GLU A 38 -13.01 4.12 7.76
CA GLU A 38 -14.00 3.31 8.48
C GLU A 38 -14.73 4.19 9.51
N GLY A 39 -16.05 4.27 9.39
CA GLY A 39 -16.84 5.20 10.20
C GLY A 39 -16.41 6.66 10.01
N ASP A 40 -16.15 7.34 11.11
CA ASP A 40 -15.73 8.75 11.14
C ASP A 40 -14.20 8.91 11.21
N SER A 41 -13.45 7.84 10.93
CA SER A 41 -11.99 7.82 11.05
C SER A 41 -11.32 7.42 9.74
N ALA A 42 -10.19 8.06 9.46
CA ALA A 42 -9.22 7.61 8.48
C ALA A 42 -8.12 6.79 9.16
N HIS A 43 -7.73 5.71 8.53
CA HIS A 43 -6.63 4.84 8.96
C HIS A 43 -5.56 4.83 7.89
N MET A 44 -4.32 5.14 8.29
CA MET A 44 -3.16 5.15 7.40
C MET A 44 -2.18 4.07 7.82
N PHE A 45 -1.82 3.22 6.88
CA PHE A 45 -0.76 2.22 7.01
C PHE A 45 0.41 2.70 6.18
N VAL A 46 1.48 3.10 6.83
CA VAL A 46 2.59 3.77 6.17
C VAL A 46 3.91 3.09 6.53
N THR A 47 4.80 3.00 5.56
CA THR A 47 6.18 2.56 5.81
C THR A 47 6.90 3.58 6.66
N LEU A 48 7.48 3.16 7.77
CA LEU A 48 8.38 3.95 8.60
C LEU A 48 9.80 3.41 8.45
N LYS A 49 10.68 4.22 7.89
CA LYS A 49 12.10 3.93 7.72
C LYS A 49 12.94 4.82 8.63
N ASP A 50 13.99 4.27 9.20
CA ASP A 50 14.96 5.04 9.96
C ASP A 50 15.88 5.85 9.02
N ASP A 51 15.96 7.15 9.22
CA ASP A 51 16.79 8.06 8.41
C ASP A 51 18.31 7.88 8.63
N SER A 52 18.71 7.16 9.67
CA SER A 52 20.12 6.80 9.91
C SER A 52 20.66 5.80 8.88
N THR A 53 19.80 5.17 8.09
CA THR A 53 20.17 4.21 7.05
C THR A 53 20.14 4.83 5.65
N PRO A 54 20.80 4.24 4.63
CA PRO A 54 20.73 4.74 3.25
C PRO A 54 19.30 4.95 2.77
N VAL A 55 19.07 5.94 1.90
CA VAL A 55 17.74 6.31 1.38
C VAL A 55 16.99 5.09 0.83
N TRP A 56 17.67 4.26 0.04
CA TRP A 56 17.11 3.03 -0.51
C TRP A 56 17.67 1.82 0.24
N GLY A 57 16.83 1.19 1.07
CA GLY A 57 17.19 0.02 1.86
C GLY A 57 17.26 0.30 3.36
N GLY A 58 17.74 -0.68 4.12
CA GLY A 58 17.75 -0.66 5.57
C GLY A 58 16.42 -1.05 6.22
N PRO A 59 16.38 -1.11 7.54
CA PRO A 59 15.19 -1.52 8.29
C PRO A 59 14.00 -0.59 8.05
N SER A 60 12.84 -1.19 7.87
CA SER A 60 11.56 -0.48 7.75
C SER A 60 10.43 -1.34 8.29
N ASN A 61 9.41 -0.70 8.82
CA ASN A 61 8.20 -1.36 9.33
C ASN A 61 6.96 -0.66 8.79
N ILE A 62 5.81 -1.34 8.90
CA ILE A 62 4.52 -0.72 8.62
C ILE A 62 3.91 -0.27 9.92
N VAL A 63 3.65 1.02 10.04
CA VAL A 63 2.99 1.64 11.19
C VAL A 63 1.59 2.09 10.84
N HIS A 64 0.70 2.00 11.81
CA HIS A 64 -0.68 2.42 11.71
C HIS A 64 -0.87 3.76 12.42
N PHE A 65 -1.45 4.71 11.71
CA PHE A 65 -1.98 5.97 12.23
C PHE A 65 -3.48 6.05 12.03
N SER A 66 -4.17 6.72 12.94
CA SER A 66 -5.58 7.05 12.81
C SER A 66 -5.79 8.54 12.97
N ALA A 67 -6.75 9.10 12.24
CA ALA A 67 -7.17 10.50 12.35
C ALA A 67 -8.68 10.62 12.17
N PRO A 68 -9.35 11.58 12.81
CA PRO A 68 -10.73 11.90 12.50
C PRO A 68 -10.83 12.48 11.08
N LEU A 69 -11.91 12.22 10.36
CA LEU A 69 -12.09 12.68 8.98
C LEU A 69 -12.09 14.20 8.83
N GLU A 70 -12.52 14.92 9.87
CA GLU A 70 -12.50 16.38 9.89
C GLU A 70 -11.10 16.97 10.01
N ASP A 71 -10.08 16.19 10.46
CA ASP A 71 -8.69 16.63 10.54
C ASP A 71 -7.71 15.59 10.03
N MET A 72 -7.70 15.37 8.74
CA MET A 72 -6.72 14.52 8.04
C MET A 72 -5.38 15.23 7.78
N ILE A 73 -5.12 16.38 8.34
CA ILE A 73 -3.83 17.08 8.24
C ILE A 73 -3.04 16.94 9.54
N SER A 74 -3.62 17.33 10.69
CA SER A 74 -2.94 17.36 11.99
C SER A 74 -3.46 16.34 12.99
N GLY A 75 -4.58 15.69 12.67
CA GLY A 75 -5.23 14.73 13.56
C GLY A 75 -4.59 13.35 13.65
N TRP A 76 -3.54 13.07 12.88
CA TRP A 76 -2.92 11.75 12.86
C TRP A 76 -2.25 11.41 14.19
N ARG A 77 -2.62 10.27 14.74
CA ARG A 77 -2.04 9.71 15.97
C ARG A 77 -1.59 8.29 15.70
N ARG A 78 -0.39 7.96 16.14
CA ARG A 78 0.13 6.60 16.04
C ARG A 78 -0.70 5.68 16.90
N VAL A 79 -1.10 4.56 16.29
CA VAL A 79 -1.77 3.46 16.98
C VAL A 79 -0.74 2.41 17.39
N ASN A 80 -0.10 1.76 16.43
CA ASN A 80 0.90 0.70 16.69
C ASN A 80 1.81 0.48 15.49
N THR A 81 2.77 -0.42 15.63
CA THR A 81 3.47 -1.07 14.54
C THR A 81 2.69 -2.32 14.15
N VAL A 82 2.31 -2.41 12.89
CA VAL A 82 1.45 -3.49 12.35
C VAL A 82 2.29 -4.65 11.82
N VAL A 83 3.35 -4.34 11.07
CA VAL A 83 4.32 -5.29 10.58
C VAL A 83 5.70 -4.86 11.04
N ASP A 84 6.31 -5.70 11.86
CA ASP A 84 7.64 -5.48 12.43
C ASP A 84 8.60 -6.56 11.91
N THR A 85 8.87 -6.49 10.62
CA THR A 85 9.84 -7.33 9.92
C THR A 85 10.98 -6.47 9.40
N PRO A 86 12.16 -7.03 9.11
CA PRO A 86 13.34 -6.22 8.77
C PRO A 86 13.18 -5.26 7.60
N ILE A 87 12.34 -5.60 6.61
CA ILE A 87 12.13 -4.77 5.41
C ILE A 87 10.68 -4.93 4.93
N SER A 88 9.73 -4.27 5.60
CA SER A 88 8.34 -4.23 5.16
C SER A 88 7.95 -2.84 4.67
N ILE A 89 7.35 -2.77 3.48
CA ILE A 89 6.95 -1.53 2.82
C ILE A 89 5.60 -1.65 2.09
N ASP A 90 5.01 -0.52 1.73
CA ASP A 90 3.94 -0.37 0.73
C ASP A 90 2.68 -1.17 1.08
N ALA A 91 2.15 -0.97 2.27
CA ALA A 91 0.92 -1.63 2.68
C ALA A 91 -0.31 -1.08 1.95
N THR A 92 -1.18 -1.98 1.54
CA THR A 92 -2.53 -1.68 1.03
C THR A 92 -3.56 -2.52 1.78
N VAL A 93 -4.71 -1.94 2.10
CA VAL A 93 -5.73 -2.57 2.93
C VAL A 93 -7.09 -2.49 2.24
N VAL A 94 -7.86 -3.56 2.34
CA VAL A 94 -9.23 -3.61 1.83
C VAL A 94 -10.16 -4.31 2.83
N LYS A 95 -11.40 -3.86 2.90
CA LYS A 95 -12.44 -4.54 3.70
C LYS A 95 -12.91 -5.80 2.98
N ASN A 96 -13.04 -6.92 3.70
CA ASN A 96 -13.50 -8.19 3.19
C ASN A 96 -14.56 -8.79 4.14
N GLY A 97 -15.83 -8.45 3.91
CA GLY A 97 -16.90 -8.76 4.85
C GLY A 97 -16.68 -8.09 6.20
N ASP A 98 -16.58 -8.90 7.25
CA ASP A 98 -16.40 -8.44 8.64
C ASP A 98 -14.92 -8.34 9.04
N ARG A 99 -14.00 -8.54 8.11
CA ARG A 99 -12.54 -8.46 8.34
C ARG A 99 -11.87 -7.48 7.39
N TRP A 100 -10.61 -7.23 7.67
CA TRP A 100 -9.70 -6.44 6.85
C TRP A 100 -8.54 -7.30 6.36
N ASP A 101 -8.21 -7.19 5.09
CA ASP A 101 -7.10 -7.87 4.46
C ASP A 101 -6.05 -6.84 4.04
N MET A 102 -4.77 -7.10 4.35
CA MET A 102 -3.63 -6.26 4.02
C MET A 102 -2.65 -7.02 3.17
N TRP A 103 -2.13 -6.39 2.13
CA TRP A 103 -0.95 -6.84 1.40
C TRP A 103 0.13 -5.80 1.52
N TYR A 104 1.36 -6.27 1.62
CA TYR A 104 2.54 -5.44 1.73
C TYR A 104 3.72 -6.16 1.13
N ARG A 105 4.71 -5.40 0.69
CA ARG A 105 5.97 -6.00 0.27
C ARG A 105 6.84 -6.27 1.49
N ASP A 106 7.40 -7.46 1.55
CA ASP A 106 8.34 -7.85 2.59
C ASP A 106 9.50 -8.67 2.01
N ARG A 107 10.62 -8.67 2.72
CA ARG A 107 11.79 -9.48 2.43
C ARG A 107 12.44 -9.93 3.74
N PRO A 108 11.84 -10.90 4.45
CA PRO A 108 12.35 -11.39 5.73
C PRO A 108 13.77 -11.95 5.64
N THR A 109 14.13 -12.50 4.47
CA THR A 109 15.49 -12.93 4.12
C THR A 109 15.83 -12.46 2.70
N GLU A 110 17.10 -12.54 2.30
CA GLU A 110 17.53 -12.13 0.94
C GLU A 110 16.80 -12.90 -0.17
N ASP A 111 16.43 -14.15 0.09
CA ASP A 111 15.84 -15.08 -0.89
C ASP A 111 14.30 -15.11 -0.88
N THR A 112 13.64 -14.44 0.06
CA THR A 112 12.18 -14.61 0.31
C THR A 112 11.35 -13.34 0.08
N GLY A 113 11.80 -12.44 -0.78
CA GLY A 113 11.07 -11.21 -1.11
C GLY A 113 9.78 -11.46 -1.91
N GLY A 114 8.71 -10.72 -1.57
CA GLY A 114 7.44 -10.82 -2.31
C GLY A 114 6.33 -10.00 -1.67
N LEU A 115 5.09 -10.18 -2.17
CA LEU A 115 3.89 -9.64 -1.55
C LEU A 115 3.40 -10.61 -0.46
N TYR A 116 3.39 -10.10 0.75
CA TYR A 116 2.93 -10.78 1.95
C TYR A 116 1.52 -10.37 2.30
N TYR A 117 0.90 -11.13 3.17
CA TYR A 117 -0.50 -11.02 3.51
C TYR A 117 -0.74 -11.04 5.02
N ALA A 118 -1.64 -10.18 5.50
CA ALA A 118 -2.09 -10.13 6.88
C ALA A 118 -3.60 -9.90 6.97
N GLN A 119 -4.19 -10.29 8.10
CA GLN A 119 -5.63 -10.15 8.37
C GLN A 119 -5.88 -9.48 9.72
N SER A 120 -6.95 -8.70 9.79
CA SER A 120 -7.45 -8.08 11.02
C SER A 120 -8.98 -8.11 11.06
N ASN A 121 -9.55 -8.20 12.27
CA ASN A 121 -10.99 -8.04 12.48
C ASN A 121 -11.38 -6.63 12.97
N ASP A 122 -10.39 -5.78 13.26
CA ASP A 122 -10.62 -4.50 13.92
C ASP A 122 -9.72 -3.34 13.44
N LEU A 123 -8.84 -3.58 12.45
CA LEU A 123 -7.79 -2.67 11.95
C LEU A 123 -6.62 -2.44 12.92
N TYR A 124 -6.73 -2.87 14.17
CA TYR A 124 -5.75 -2.60 15.22
C TYR A 124 -4.84 -3.79 15.49
N HIS A 125 -5.40 -5.00 15.44
CA HIS A 125 -4.68 -6.25 15.70
C HIS A 125 -4.57 -7.06 14.40
N TRP A 126 -3.36 -7.31 13.95
CA TRP A 126 -3.09 -7.99 12.69
C TRP A 126 -2.43 -9.34 12.89
N THR A 127 -2.90 -10.33 12.16
CA THR A 127 -2.30 -11.67 12.09
C THR A 127 -1.56 -11.80 10.77
N LEU A 128 -0.24 -11.92 10.82
CA LEU A 128 0.60 -12.15 9.63
C LEU A 128 0.38 -13.56 9.12
N LYS A 129 0.12 -13.72 7.83
CA LYS A 129 -0.25 -14.98 7.16
C LYS A 129 0.84 -15.54 6.25
N GLY A 130 1.92 -14.77 6.05
CA GLY A 130 3.01 -15.14 5.15
C GLY A 130 2.82 -14.65 3.72
N LEU A 131 3.47 -15.30 2.76
CA LEU A 131 3.38 -14.97 1.34
C LEU A 131 1.95 -15.09 0.81
N ALA A 132 1.50 -14.10 0.05
CA ALA A 132 0.26 -14.17 -0.71
C ALA A 132 0.32 -15.31 -1.73
N LYS A 133 -0.79 -16.04 -1.89
CA LYS A 133 -0.87 -17.29 -2.66
C LYS A 133 -1.27 -17.06 -4.12
N GLY A 134 -1.08 -18.09 -4.94
CA GLY A 134 -1.41 -18.06 -6.36
C GLY A 134 -0.29 -17.45 -7.20
N ASP A 135 -0.68 -16.82 -8.31
CA ASP A 135 0.29 -16.30 -9.29
C ASP A 135 1.05 -15.06 -8.83
N ILE A 136 0.57 -14.36 -7.80
CA ILE A 136 1.07 -13.05 -7.39
C ILE A 136 2.57 -13.04 -7.00
N ASN A 137 3.09 -14.17 -6.53
CA ASN A 137 4.52 -14.36 -6.25
C ASN A 137 5.16 -15.43 -7.16
N ASN A 138 4.45 -15.90 -8.19
CA ASN A 138 4.93 -16.94 -9.08
C ASN A 138 5.71 -16.34 -10.25
N VAL A 139 7.03 -16.36 -10.16
CA VAL A 139 7.95 -15.81 -11.17
C VAL A 139 7.79 -16.50 -12.54
N GLU A 140 7.47 -17.79 -12.56
CA GLU A 140 7.30 -18.53 -13.81
C GLU A 140 6.07 -18.07 -14.60
N VAL A 141 5.04 -17.62 -13.90
CA VAL A 141 3.82 -17.08 -14.50
C VAL A 141 3.97 -15.60 -14.84
N THR A 142 4.37 -14.81 -13.87
CA THR A 142 4.40 -13.35 -13.97
C THR A 142 5.61 -12.82 -14.74
N LYS A 143 6.72 -13.58 -14.74
CA LYS A 143 8.05 -13.15 -15.23
C LYS A 143 8.61 -11.94 -14.47
N HIS A 144 8.16 -11.75 -13.24
CA HIS A 144 8.62 -10.67 -12.35
C HIS A 144 9.23 -11.28 -11.08
N THR A 145 10.47 -10.89 -10.78
CA THR A 145 11.19 -11.32 -9.57
C THR A 145 10.99 -10.39 -8.38
N TYR A 146 10.38 -9.25 -8.62
CA TYR A 146 10.19 -8.19 -7.63
C TYR A 146 8.89 -7.44 -7.89
N GLN A 147 8.16 -7.12 -6.83
CA GLN A 147 6.97 -6.29 -6.90
C GLN A 147 6.83 -5.50 -5.60
N GLU A 148 6.40 -4.24 -5.73
CA GLU A 148 6.14 -3.34 -4.62
C GLU A 148 4.95 -2.43 -4.95
N GLY A 149 4.64 -1.44 -4.11
CA GLY A 149 3.64 -0.42 -4.40
C GLY A 149 2.27 -0.98 -4.73
N ALA A 150 1.88 -2.09 -4.11
CA ALA A 150 0.61 -2.74 -4.38
C ALA A 150 -0.58 -1.85 -3.97
N TYR A 151 -1.63 -1.83 -4.79
CA TYR A 151 -2.91 -1.23 -4.45
C TYR A 151 -4.04 -2.25 -4.60
N ALA A 152 -4.73 -2.56 -3.49
CA ALA A 152 -5.84 -3.49 -3.45
C ALA A 152 -7.19 -2.76 -3.47
N PHE A 153 -8.17 -3.31 -4.17
CA PHE A 153 -9.54 -2.79 -4.24
C PHE A 153 -10.54 -3.90 -4.60
N GLN A 154 -11.82 -3.63 -4.38
CA GLN A 154 -12.91 -4.50 -4.83
C GLN A 154 -13.61 -3.88 -6.02
N TRP A 155 -13.87 -4.68 -7.05
CA TRP A 155 -14.64 -4.26 -8.21
C TRP A 155 -15.30 -5.44 -8.92
N LYS A 156 -16.57 -5.29 -9.24
CA LYS A 156 -17.38 -6.28 -9.97
C LYS A 156 -17.30 -7.70 -9.40
N GLY A 157 -17.37 -7.82 -8.07
CA GLY A 157 -17.39 -9.10 -7.35
C GLY A 157 -16.06 -9.83 -7.31
N TYR A 158 -14.95 -9.12 -7.54
CA TYR A 158 -13.60 -9.60 -7.36
C TYR A 158 -12.80 -8.64 -6.47
N PHE A 159 -11.81 -9.20 -5.79
CA PHE A 159 -10.68 -8.45 -5.28
C PHE A 159 -9.65 -8.30 -6.40
N TRP A 160 -9.04 -7.14 -6.46
CA TRP A 160 -8.01 -6.80 -7.42
C TRP A 160 -6.78 -6.28 -6.69
N ILE A 161 -5.62 -6.63 -7.18
CA ILE A 161 -4.35 -5.98 -6.83
C ILE A 161 -3.68 -5.51 -8.11
N ILE A 162 -3.20 -4.27 -8.09
CA ILE A 162 -2.27 -3.75 -9.08
C ILE A 162 -0.96 -3.47 -8.36
N ALA A 163 0.14 -4.03 -8.83
CA ALA A 163 1.46 -3.92 -8.20
C ALA A 163 2.52 -3.46 -9.20
N ASP A 164 3.62 -2.89 -8.70
CA ASP A 164 4.72 -2.35 -9.49
C ASP A 164 5.90 -3.33 -9.55
N PRO A 165 6.09 -4.06 -10.66
CA PRO A 165 7.28 -4.88 -10.91
C PRO A 165 8.42 -4.09 -11.58
N HIS A 166 8.40 -2.75 -11.53
CA HIS A 166 9.31 -1.84 -12.19
C HIS A 166 9.29 -1.88 -13.73
N LYS A 167 8.27 -2.52 -14.31
CA LYS A 167 8.10 -2.69 -15.76
C LYS A 167 6.63 -2.53 -16.19
N GLY A 168 6.00 -1.43 -15.82
CA GLY A 168 4.56 -1.23 -15.90
C GLY A 168 3.89 -1.74 -14.63
N LEU A 169 2.58 -2.00 -14.67
CA LEU A 169 1.79 -2.41 -13.51
C LEU A 169 1.19 -3.81 -13.74
N ALA A 170 1.58 -4.76 -12.91
CA ALA A 170 1.04 -6.12 -12.92
C ALA A 170 -0.34 -6.15 -12.26
N VAL A 171 -1.31 -6.80 -12.89
CA VAL A 171 -2.70 -6.86 -12.46
C VAL A 171 -3.03 -8.30 -12.04
N TYR A 172 -3.63 -8.41 -10.86
CA TYR A 172 -4.10 -9.68 -10.30
C TYR A 172 -5.56 -9.54 -9.86
N ARG A 173 -6.29 -10.65 -9.92
CA ARG A 173 -7.63 -10.74 -9.35
C ARG A 173 -7.79 -11.98 -8.49
N SER A 174 -8.74 -11.92 -7.56
CA SER A 174 -9.11 -13.04 -6.69
C SER A 174 -10.60 -13.02 -6.38
N LYS A 175 -11.18 -14.20 -6.13
CA LYS A 175 -12.55 -14.33 -5.60
C LYS A 175 -12.61 -14.32 -4.07
N ASP A 176 -11.53 -14.74 -3.43
CA ASP A 176 -11.46 -15.01 -1.99
C ASP A 176 -10.45 -14.12 -1.25
N ALA A 177 -9.76 -13.21 -1.96
CA ALA A 177 -8.67 -12.38 -1.46
C ALA A 177 -7.42 -13.17 -1.00
N GLU A 178 -7.38 -14.47 -1.24
CA GLU A 178 -6.26 -15.34 -0.83
C GLU A 178 -5.50 -15.91 -2.02
N ASN A 179 -6.24 -16.38 -3.04
CA ASN A 179 -5.66 -17.01 -4.23
C ASN A 179 -5.75 -16.05 -5.43
N TRP A 180 -4.61 -15.62 -5.93
CA TRP A 180 -4.49 -14.56 -6.93
C TRP A 180 -4.15 -15.13 -8.31
N GLU A 181 -4.94 -14.74 -9.32
CA GLU A 181 -4.73 -15.05 -10.73
C GLU A 181 -4.10 -13.85 -11.44
N TYR A 182 -3.00 -14.07 -12.14
CA TYR A 182 -2.36 -13.03 -12.96
C TYR A 182 -3.20 -12.72 -14.20
N GLN A 183 -3.46 -11.43 -14.44
CA GLN A 183 -4.27 -10.94 -15.55
C GLN A 183 -3.44 -10.29 -16.66
N GLY A 184 -2.17 -10.04 -16.42
CA GLY A 184 -1.28 -9.36 -17.34
C GLY A 184 -0.68 -8.08 -16.77
N ILE A 185 -0.05 -7.32 -17.64
CA ILE A 185 0.60 -6.05 -17.31
C ILE A 185 -0.05 -4.90 -18.07
N VAL A 186 -0.25 -3.78 -17.40
CA VAL A 186 -0.78 -2.54 -17.99
C VAL A 186 0.23 -1.42 -17.84
N MET A 187 0.08 -0.36 -18.65
CA MET A 187 0.95 0.82 -18.62
C MET A 187 2.45 0.47 -18.75
N TYR A 188 2.74 -0.57 -19.52
CA TYR A 188 4.11 -1.06 -19.76
C TYR A 188 4.88 -0.13 -20.70
N GLU A 189 4.24 0.30 -21.79
CA GLU A 189 4.86 1.19 -22.77
C GLU A 189 4.73 2.66 -22.30
N PRO A 190 5.82 3.42 -22.29
CA PRO A 190 5.77 4.84 -22.04
C PRO A 190 4.94 5.58 -23.10
N GLY A 191 4.25 6.63 -22.68
CA GLY A 191 3.60 7.57 -23.60
C GLY A 191 4.62 8.47 -24.30
N THR A 192 4.12 9.36 -25.12
CA THR A 192 4.94 10.30 -25.91
C THR A 192 4.95 11.72 -25.34
N ARG A 193 4.15 11.99 -24.31
CA ARG A 193 4.05 13.32 -23.69
C ARG A 193 5.12 13.47 -22.60
N PHE A 194 5.50 14.69 -22.30
CA PHE A 194 6.49 15.00 -21.27
C PHE A 194 6.21 14.35 -19.92
N PHE A 195 4.95 14.22 -19.54
CA PHE A 195 4.53 13.72 -18.22
C PHE A 195 4.16 12.22 -18.20
N ASP A 196 4.22 11.53 -19.34
CA ASP A 196 3.94 10.08 -19.42
C ASP A 196 5.01 9.29 -20.19
N ASN A 197 6.19 9.85 -20.37
CA ASN A 197 7.29 9.25 -21.12
C ASN A 197 8.11 8.22 -20.30
N THR A 198 7.58 7.79 -19.19
CA THR A 198 8.14 6.70 -18.34
C THR A 198 7.07 5.67 -18.05
N ARG A 199 7.49 4.49 -17.60
CA ARG A 199 6.55 3.45 -17.16
C ARG A 199 5.87 3.85 -15.86
N ALA A 200 4.60 3.44 -15.72
CA ALA A 200 3.84 3.68 -14.50
C ALA A 200 4.44 2.91 -13.30
N ARG A 201 4.31 3.52 -12.13
CA ARG A 201 4.72 2.96 -10.83
C ARG A 201 3.70 3.33 -9.76
N HIS A 202 3.63 2.56 -8.67
CA HIS A 202 2.82 2.82 -7.48
C HIS A 202 1.39 3.29 -7.81
N PRO A 203 0.50 2.38 -8.19
CA PRO A 203 -0.85 2.72 -8.63
C PRO A 203 -1.73 3.16 -7.47
N SER A 204 -2.77 3.93 -7.81
CA SER A 204 -3.94 4.15 -6.95
C SER A 204 -5.19 4.06 -7.81
N VAL A 205 -6.24 3.45 -7.29
CA VAL A 205 -7.49 3.23 -8.02
C VAL A 205 -8.65 3.89 -7.27
N ILE A 206 -9.44 4.65 -7.99
CA ILE A 206 -10.69 5.21 -7.48
C ILE A 206 -11.82 4.70 -8.36
N ILE A 207 -12.80 4.08 -7.72
CA ILE A 207 -14.00 3.59 -8.41
C ILE A 207 -15.12 4.60 -8.21
N ARG A 208 -15.64 5.12 -9.33
CA ARG A 208 -16.76 6.05 -9.33
C ARG A 208 -17.84 5.56 -10.28
N ASN A 209 -19.10 5.45 -9.80
CA ASN A 209 -20.23 4.99 -10.60
C ASN A 209 -19.97 3.64 -11.30
N GLU A 210 -19.42 2.68 -10.58
CA GLU A 210 -19.06 1.33 -11.10
C GLU A 210 -18.06 1.31 -12.26
N ARG A 211 -17.33 2.41 -12.49
CA ARG A 211 -16.31 2.58 -13.53
C ARG A 211 -14.95 2.93 -12.95
#